data_d38b5ca239308aa486dbe4b525ec46d0
#
_entry.id   d38b5ca239308aa486dbe4b525ec46d0
#
_cell.length_a   1.000
_cell.length_b   1.000
_cell.length_c   1.000
_cell.angle_alpha   90.00
_cell.angle_beta   90.00
_cell.angle_gamma   90.00
#
_symmetry.space_group_name_H-M   'P 1'
#
loop_
_entity.id
_entity.type
_entity.pdbx_description
1 polymer ?
#
loop_
_entity_poly.entity_id
_entity_poly.type
_entity_poly.pdbx_seq_one_letter_code
_entity_poly.pdbx_strand_id
1 'polypeptide(L)'
;SVSMLVLGFIFLGARSYANDVAVIESEMVATAKWVAGNLPSDVLIAAHDIGALGYFDSHELIDLAGLISPDVIPVIRDEEQLASYLDQRRADYLIAFPEFYPILTEGAEIIFTTHSAITLTFDQKNMVVYRWKTP
;
A
#
# COMPACT_ATOMS: atom_id res chain seq x y z
N SER A 1 -25.03 32.31 9.95
CA SER A 1 -25.50 32.52 8.56
C SER A 1 -25.03 31.35 7.70
N VAL A 2 -25.71 31.09 6.56
CA VAL A 2 -25.35 30.05 5.59
C VAL A 2 -23.90 30.22 5.10
N SER A 3 -23.46 31.45 4.90
CA SER A 3 -22.07 31.76 4.49
C SER A 3 -21.03 31.24 5.49
N MET A 4 -21.30 31.32 6.79
CA MET A 4 -20.40 30.85 7.83
C MET A 4 -20.29 29.32 7.84
N LEU A 5 -21.40 28.64 7.57
CA LEU A 5 -21.41 27.17 7.41
C LEU A 5 -20.62 26.72 6.18
N VAL A 6 -20.79 27.41 5.04
CA VAL A 6 -20.06 27.13 3.80
C VAL A 6 -18.56 27.33 4.00
N LEU A 7 -18.13 28.44 4.62
CA LEU A 7 -16.72 28.70 4.92
C LEU A 7 -16.14 27.64 5.86
N GLY A 8 -16.89 27.23 6.90
CA GLY A 8 -16.49 26.14 7.78
C GLY A 8 -16.29 24.83 7.05
N PHE A 9 -17.21 24.47 6.15
CA PHE A 9 -17.12 23.25 5.31
C PHE A 9 -15.91 23.28 4.37
N ILE A 10 -15.66 24.43 3.71
CA ILE A 10 -14.50 24.61 2.83
C ILE A 10 -13.20 24.46 3.64
N PHE A 11 -13.11 25.09 4.81
CA PHE A 11 -11.91 25.02 5.63
C PHE A 11 -11.62 23.60 6.15
N LEU A 12 -12.65 22.90 6.66
CA LEU A 12 -12.51 21.53 7.13
C LEU A 12 -12.17 20.56 5.98
N GLY A 13 -12.85 20.71 4.83
CA GLY A 13 -12.59 19.91 3.65
C GLY A 13 -11.18 20.13 3.09
N ALA A 14 -10.72 21.37 3.00
CA ALA A 14 -9.37 21.68 2.55
C ALA A 14 -8.30 21.09 3.48
N ARG A 15 -8.54 21.12 4.81
CA ARG A 15 -7.61 20.52 5.77
C ARG A 15 -7.57 19.00 5.66
N SER A 16 -8.75 18.34 5.55
CA SER A 16 -8.81 16.89 5.34
C SER A 16 -8.08 16.50 4.07
N TYR A 17 -8.38 17.16 2.96
CA TYR A 17 -7.71 16.94 1.68
C TYR A 17 -6.17 17.09 1.78
N ALA A 18 -5.70 18.14 2.44
CA ALA A 18 -4.27 18.36 2.62
C ALA A 18 -3.60 17.22 3.42
N ASN A 19 -4.28 16.70 4.45
CA ASN A 19 -3.78 15.55 5.21
C ASN A 19 -3.74 14.28 4.37
N ASP A 20 -4.82 14.01 3.60
CA ASP A 20 -4.89 12.83 2.73
C ASP A 20 -3.78 12.86 1.67
N VAL A 21 -3.58 14.01 1.03
CA VAL A 21 -2.48 14.21 0.07
C VAL A 21 -1.12 13.99 0.73
N ALA A 22 -0.93 14.51 1.94
CA ALA A 22 0.33 14.35 2.66
C ALA A 22 0.63 12.87 3.01
N VAL A 23 -0.38 12.08 3.37
CA VAL A 23 -0.24 10.62 3.58
C VAL A 23 0.08 9.92 2.27
N ILE A 24 -0.66 10.20 1.19
CA ILE A 24 -0.42 9.59 -0.14
C ILE A 24 1.01 9.86 -0.60
N GLU A 25 1.48 11.10 -0.51
CA GLU A 25 2.83 11.48 -0.93
C GLU A 25 3.92 10.83 -0.06
N SER A 26 3.71 10.80 1.25
CA SER A 26 4.72 10.29 2.18
C SER A 26 4.77 8.76 2.29
N GLU A 27 3.71 8.07 1.92
CA GLU A 27 3.60 6.60 1.99
C GLU A 27 3.62 5.98 0.59
N MET A 28 2.53 6.14 -0.20
CA MET A 28 2.36 5.45 -1.47
C MET A 28 3.38 5.92 -2.51
N VAL A 29 3.51 7.24 -2.69
CA VAL A 29 4.43 7.80 -3.70
C VAL A 29 5.88 7.58 -3.31
N ALA A 30 6.23 7.78 -2.03
CA ALA A 30 7.59 7.53 -1.53
C ALA A 30 7.97 6.05 -1.72
N THR A 31 7.08 5.12 -1.37
CA THR A 31 7.29 3.67 -1.56
C THR A 31 7.45 3.32 -3.05
N ALA A 32 6.58 3.82 -3.92
CA ALA A 32 6.64 3.53 -5.35
C ALA A 32 7.96 4.01 -5.98
N LYS A 33 8.43 5.22 -5.62
CA LYS A 33 9.72 5.74 -6.08
C LYS A 33 10.90 4.94 -5.55
N TRP A 34 10.83 4.49 -4.30
CA TRP A 34 11.86 3.64 -3.73
C TRP A 34 11.91 2.28 -4.46
N VAL A 35 10.77 1.65 -4.70
CA VAL A 35 10.63 0.39 -5.45
C VAL A 35 11.26 0.51 -6.84
N ALA A 36 10.86 1.52 -7.61
CA ALA A 36 11.36 1.77 -8.96
C ALA A 36 12.89 1.95 -9.02
N GLY A 37 13.51 2.45 -7.94
CA GLY A 37 14.96 2.70 -7.89
C GLY A 37 15.79 1.61 -7.24
N ASN A 38 15.19 0.64 -6.54
CA ASN A 38 15.91 -0.29 -5.67
C ASN A 38 15.62 -1.78 -5.91
N LEU A 39 14.47 -2.12 -6.49
CA LEU A 39 14.15 -3.53 -6.79
C LEU A 39 14.58 -3.91 -8.21
N PRO A 40 14.95 -5.19 -8.44
CA PRO A 40 15.22 -5.71 -9.78
C PRO A 40 13.98 -5.62 -10.68
N SER A 41 14.15 -5.31 -11.96
CA SER A 41 13.03 -5.06 -12.90
C SER A 41 12.16 -6.28 -13.25
N ASP A 42 12.60 -7.47 -12.89
CA ASP A 42 11.97 -8.76 -13.23
C ASP A 42 11.23 -9.42 -12.05
N VAL A 43 10.98 -8.66 -10.98
CA VAL A 43 10.25 -9.15 -9.79
C VAL A 43 8.75 -8.92 -9.89
N LEU A 44 7.98 -9.80 -9.24
CA LEU A 44 6.53 -9.72 -9.10
C LEU A 44 6.16 -9.17 -7.73
N ILE A 45 5.41 -8.07 -7.70
CA ILE A 45 5.06 -7.35 -6.49
C ILE A 45 3.57 -7.49 -6.19
N ALA A 46 3.22 -7.99 -5.02
CA ALA A 46 1.86 -7.94 -4.50
C ALA A 46 1.65 -6.65 -3.71
N ALA A 47 0.61 -5.89 -4.01
CA ALA A 47 0.32 -4.63 -3.33
C ALA A 47 -1.17 -4.37 -3.17
N HIS A 48 -1.55 -3.72 -2.07
CA HIS A 48 -2.93 -3.27 -1.85
C HIS A 48 -3.22 -1.95 -2.58
N ASP A 49 -2.31 -0.98 -2.46
CA ASP A 49 -2.41 0.33 -3.10
C ASP A 49 -1.54 0.38 -4.35
N ILE A 50 -2.15 0.13 -5.50
CA ILE A 50 -1.44 0.03 -6.78
C ILE A 50 -1.33 1.36 -7.55
N GLY A 51 -2.03 2.43 -7.13
CA GLY A 51 -2.12 3.67 -7.89
C GLY A 51 -0.76 4.35 -8.11
N ALA A 52 -0.01 4.59 -7.04
CA ALA A 52 1.32 5.18 -7.15
C ALA A 52 2.34 4.21 -7.79
N LEU A 53 2.27 2.92 -7.47
CA LEU A 53 3.11 1.89 -8.10
C LEU A 53 2.90 1.88 -9.62
N GLY A 54 1.68 1.76 -10.09
CA GLY A 54 1.38 1.74 -11.52
C GLY A 54 1.72 3.03 -12.28
N TYR A 55 1.92 4.16 -11.57
CA TYR A 55 2.32 5.43 -12.17
C TYR A 55 3.84 5.65 -12.18
N PHE A 56 4.53 5.33 -11.08
CA PHE A 56 5.96 5.62 -10.92
C PHE A 56 6.87 4.42 -11.18
N ASP A 57 6.30 3.23 -11.32
CA ASP A 57 7.00 1.97 -11.43
C ASP A 57 6.52 1.15 -12.63
N SER A 58 7.30 0.16 -13.06
CA SER A 58 7.00 -0.68 -14.23
C SER A 58 7.04 -2.17 -13.92
N HIS A 59 7.15 -2.55 -12.64
CA HIS A 59 7.10 -3.95 -12.24
C HIS A 59 5.73 -4.58 -12.50
N GLU A 60 5.71 -5.91 -12.67
CA GLU A 60 4.46 -6.65 -12.69
C GLU A 60 3.81 -6.64 -11.31
N LEU A 61 2.50 -6.36 -11.26
CA LEU A 61 1.76 -6.18 -10.01
C LEU A 61 0.68 -7.25 -9.85
N ILE A 62 0.56 -7.79 -8.64
CA ILE A 62 -0.65 -8.45 -8.14
C ILE A 62 -1.40 -7.44 -7.28
N ASP A 63 -2.59 -7.09 -7.69
CA ASP A 63 -3.45 -6.15 -6.96
C ASP A 63 -4.28 -6.90 -5.91
N LEU A 64 -3.92 -6.71 -4.65
CA LEU A 64 -4.62 -7.34 -3.52
C LEU A 64 -6.03 -6.78 -3.27
N ALA A 65 -6.38 -5.65 -3.86
CA ALA A 65 -7.74 -5.11 -3.87
C ALA A 65 -8.61 -5.69 -4.99
N GLY A 66 -8.00 -6.40 -5.95
CA GLY A 66 -8.71 -7.11 -7.02
C GLY A 66 -9.20 -6.23 -8.18
N LEU A 67 -8.74 -4.96 -8.29
CA LEU A 67 -9.17 -4.03 -9.34
C LEU A 67 -8.61 -4.42 -10.71
N ILE A 68 -7.34 -4.85 -10.75
CA ILE A 68 -6.66 -5.32 -11.96
C ILE A 68 -6.31 -6.81 -11.90
N SER A 69 -6.43 -7.45 -10.73
CA SER A 69 -6.20 -8.89 -10.51
C SER A 69 -7.49 -9.56 -9.99
N PRO A 70 -8.52 -9.77 -10.84
CA PRO A 70 -9.84 -10.24 -10.39
C PRO A 70 -9.80 -11.67 -9.82
N ASP A 71 -8.78 -12.45 -10.09
CA ASP A 71 -8.52 -13.77 -9.54
C ASP A 71 -8.15 -13.76 -8.04
N VAL A 72 -7.83 -12.60 -7.47
CA VAL A 72 -7.67 -12.38 -6.03
C VAL A 72 -9.02 -12.36 -5.29
N ILE A 73 -10.10 -11.92 -5.94
CA ILE A 73 -11.41 -11.67 -5.30
C ILE A 73 -11.93 -12.86 -4.48
N PRO A 74 -11.84 -14.12 -4.92
CA PRO A 74 -12.31 -15.25 -4.11
C PRO A 74 -11.59 -15.43 -2.78
N VAL A 75 -10.36 -14.97 -2.67
CA VAL A 75 -9.46 -15.20 -1.51
C VAL A 75 -9.14 -13.91 -0.72
N ILE A 76 -9.59 -12.74 -1.18
CA ILE A 76 -9.23 -11.42 -0.62
C ILE A 76 -9.55 -11.24 0.87
N ARG A 77 -10.49 -12.02 1.43
CA ARG A 77 -10.93 -11.92 2.84
C ARG A 77 -10.31 -12.99 3.75
N ASP A 78 -9.45 -13.82 3.20
CA ASP A 78 -8.82 -14.93 3.91
C ASP A 78 -7.31 -14.86 3.66
N GLU A 79 -6.58 -14.35 4.65
CA GLU A 79 -5.14 -14.13 4.51
C GLU A 79 -4.35 -15.43 4.31
N GLU A 80 -4.81 -16.57 4.82
CA GLU A 80 -4.14 -17.87 4.60
C GLU A 80 -4.30 -18.34 3.16
N GLN A 81 -5.49 -18.17 2.57
CA GLN A 81 -5.72 -18.45 1.17
C GLN A 81 -5.00 -17.44 0.27
N LEU A 82 -4.94 -16.18 0.69
CA LEU A 82 -4.20 -15.14 -0.01
C LEU A 82 -2.70 -15.43 -0.01
N ALA A 83 -2.13 -15.90 1.12
CA ALA A 83 -0.75 -16.35 1.19
C ALA A 83 -0.49 -17.49 0.20
N SER A 84 -1.35 -18.51 0.18
CA SER A 84 -1.26 -19.63 -0.76
C SER A 84 -1.35 -19.17 -2.22
N TYR A 85 -2.18 -18.17 -2.50
CA TYR A 85 -2.28 -17.58 -3.83
C TYR A 85 -0.99 -16.86 -4.22
N LEU A 86 -0.40 -16.05 -3.32
CA LEU A 86 0.87 -15.36 -3.57
C LEU A 86 2.03 -16.34 -3.81
N ASP A 87 2.06 -17.45 -3.06
CA ASP A 87 3.04 -18.53 -3.27
C ASP A 87 2.89 -19.19 -4.64
N GLN A 88 1.67 -19.50 -5.06
CA GLN A 88 1.40 -20.07 -6.38
C GLN A 88 1.78 -19.11 -7.52
N ARG A 89 1.56 -17.82 -7.32
CA ARG A 89 1.95 -16.77 -8.28
C ARG A 89 3.44 -16.46 -8.22
N ARG A 90 4.17 -16.97 -7.23
CA ARG A 90 5.59 -16.69 -6.98
C ARG A 90 5.87 -15.20 -6.81
N ALA A 91 5.07 -14.53 -6.00
CA ALA A 91 5.34 -13.15 -5.63
C ALA A 91 6.72 -13.04 -4.96
N ASP A 92 7.47 -12.01 -5.30
CA ASP A 92 8.79 -11.75 -4.71
C ASP A 92 8.70 -10.77 -3.54
N TYR A 93 7.76 -9.83 -3.60
CA TYR A 93 7.57 -8.79 -2.59
C TYR A 93 6.10 -8.58 -2.28
N LEU A 94 5.84 -8.16 -1.03
CA LEU A 94 4.54 -7.68 -0.56
C LEU A 94 4.69 -6.22 -0.12
N ILE A 95 3.81 -5.35 -0.61
CA ILE A 95 3.75 -3.94 -0.21
C ILE A 95 2.38 -3.66 0.40
N ALA A 96 2.37 -3.32 1.69
CA ALA A 96 1.14 -3.07 2.41
C ALA A 96 1.37 -2.24 3.68
N PHE A 97 0.29 -1.68 4.21
CA PHE A 97 0.22 -1.27 5.61
C PHE A 97 0.04 -2.52 6.46
N PRO A 98 0.89 -2.74 7.49
CA PRO A 98 0.87 -3.99 8.28
C PRO A 98 -0.47 -4.29 8.95
N GLU A 99 -1.24 -3.25 9.29
CA GLU A 99 -2.55 -3.39 9.92
C GLU A 99 -3.63 -4.00 9.01
N PHE A 100 -3.45 -3.92 7.68
CA PHE A 100 -4.40 -4.51 6.73
C PHE A 100 -4.19 -6.01 6.53
N TYR A 101 -2.96 -6.48 6.77
CA TYR A 101 -2.57 -7.87 6.54
C TYR A 101 -1.70 -8.41 7.70
N PRO A 102 -2.23 -8.47 8.92
CA PRO A 102 -1.47 -8.89 10.09
C PRO A 102 -0.89 -10.30 9.98
N ILE A 103 -1.59 -11.24 9.33
CA ILE A 103 -1.11 -12.62 9.16
C ILE A 103 -0.02 -12.68 8.09
N LEU A 104 -0.23 -12.03 6.92
CA LEU A 104 0.76 -12.04 5.84
C LEU A 104 2.07 -11.34 6.23
N THR A 105 2.01 -10.37 7.11
CA THR A 105 3.18 -9.58 7.51
C THR A 105 3.87 -10.10 8.77
N GLU A 106 3.28 -11.08 9.45
CA GLU A 106 3.86 -11.68 10.67
C GLU A 106 5.19 -12.38 10.35
N GLY A 107 6.27 -11.91 10.97
CA GLY A 107 7.60 -12.47 10.78
C GLY A 107 8.22 -12.27 9.39
N ALA A 108 7.57 -11.51 8.50
CA ALA A 108 8.09 -11.21 7.18
C ALA A 108 9.32 -10.29 7.25
N GLU A 109 10.27 -10.48 6.34
CA GLU A 109 11.49 -9.66 6.26
C GLU A 109 11.16 -8.27 5.72
N ILE A 110 11.37 -7.25 6.54
CA ILE A 110 11.20 -5.85 6.14
C ILE A 110 12.41 -5.42 5.30
N ILE A 111 12.15 -4.97 4.07
CA ILE A 111 13.18 -4.45 3.16
C ILE A 111 13.22 -2.92 3.20
N PHE A 112 12.05 -2.29 3.33
CA PHE A 112 11.92 -0.84 3.37
C PHE A 112 10.67 -0.44 4.15
N THR A 113 10.72 0.73 4.78
CA THR A 113 9.55 1.45 5.32
C THR A 113 9.76 2.95 5.16
N THR A 114 8.68 3.69 4.99
CA THR A 114 8.70 5.13 4.71
C THR A 114 9.20 5.96 5.90
N HIS A 115 9.02 5.49 7.12
CA HIS A 115 9.31 6.24 8.37
C HIS A 115 8.63 7.62 8.42
N SER A 116 7.48 7.78 7.79
CA SER A 116 6.75 9.04 7.76
C SER A 116 6.18 9.38 9.14
N ALA A 117 6.56 10.54 9.65
CA ALA A 117 5.99 11.06 10.89
C ALA A 117 4.53 11.49 10.71
N ILE A 118 4.10 11.82 9.49
CA ILE A 118 2.72 12.26 9.20
C ILE A 118 1.74 11.13 9.47
N THR A 119 2.01 9.94 8.96
CA THR A 119 1.17 8.76 9.13
C THR A 119 1.02 8.39 10.61
N LEU A 120 2.11 8.48 11.37
CA LEU A 120 2.11 8.22 12.81
C LEU A 120 1.23 9.21 13.60
N THR A 121 1.01 10.44 13.09
CA THR A 121 0.09 11.40 13.76
C THR A 121 -1.37 10.98 13.67
N PHE A 122 -1.72 10.08 12.77
CA PHE A 122 -3.06 9.50 12.61
C PHE A 122 -3.24 8.14 13.28
N ASP A 123 -2.28 7.73 14.13
CA ASP A 123 -2.26 6.43 14.80
C ASP A 123 -2.26 5.23 13.81
N GLN A 124 -1.66 5.46 12.64
CA GLN A 124 -1.48 4.46 11.59
C GLN A 124 -0.02 4.05 11.49
N LYS A 125 0.25 2.83 11.03
CA LYS A 125 1.62 2.38 10.74
C LYS A 125 2.06 2.88 9.36
N ASN A 126 3.36 2.96 9.17
CA ASN A 126 3.93 3.28 7.87
C ASN A 126 3.76 2.13 6.87
N MET A 127 3.74 2.46 5.59
CA MET A 127 3.78 1.48 4.51
C MET A 127 5.14 0.76 4.51
N VAL A 128 5.09 -0.54 4.26
CA VAL A 128 6.27 -1.41 4.32
C VAL A 128 6.38 -2.25 3.06
N VAL A 129 7.61 -2.41 2.59
CA VAL A 129 7.98 -3.39 1.56
C VAL A 129 8.58 -4.60 2.28
N TYR A 130 7.93 -5.74 2.13
CA TYR A 130 8.38 -7.02 2.66
C TYR A 130 8.94 -7.90 1.55
N ARG A 131 9.97 -8.68 1.85
CA ARG A 131 10.35 -9.80 1.00
C ARG A 131 9.34 -10.93 1.21
N TRP A 132 8.66 -11.34 0.16
CA TRP A 132 7.81 -12.51 0.21
C TRP A 132 8.69 -13.76 0.14
N LYS A 133 8.61 -14.61 1.16
CA LYS A 133 9.33 -15.88 1.18
C LYS A 133 8.41 -16.92 0.57
N THR A 134 8.72 -17.35 -0.64
CA THR A 134 8.19 -18.61 -1.15
C THR A 134 8.79 -19.74 -0.31
N PRO A 135 7.97 -20.66 0.24
CA PRO A 135 8.46 -21.76 1.05
C PRO A 135 9.43 -22.69 0.29
#